data_7ea146a40502ff037eebba0dfb8c11e2
#
_entry.id   7ea146a40502ff037eebba0dfb8c11e2
#
_cell.length_a   1.000
_cell.length_b   1.000
_cell.length_c   1.000
_cell.angle_alpha   90.00
_cell.angle_beta   90.00
_cell.angle_gamma   90.00
#
_symmetry.space_group_name_H-M   'P 1'
#
loop_
_entity.id
_entity.type
_entity.pdbx_description
1 polymer ?
#
loop_
_entity_poly.entity_id
_entity_poly.type
_entity_poly.pdbx_seq_one_letter_code
_entity_poly.pdbx_strand_id
1 'polypeptide(L)'
;MKILTIRLKNLASIEGTFEVDFTVEPLRSAGIFAISGPTGAGKSTILDALCLALYDKTPRFAASGESLFLSDVGENQVNQSDVKNILRRGTGEGFAEVDFLGATGRRYRSRWSVRRARSKATGSLQPQTLQVTDLDKEEDLQGTKTELLAQLVSLVGLT
;
A
#
# COMPACT_ATOMS: atom_id res chain seq x y z
N MET A 1 13.22 1.08 -12.27
CA MET A 1 11.80 0.76 -12.06
C MET A 1 10.91 1.76 -12.80
N LYS A 2 9.76 1.32 -13.33
CA LYS A 2 8.70 2.17 -13.84
C LYS A 2 7.37 1.73 -13.23
N ILE A 3 6.63 2.64 -12.62
CA ILE A 3 5.30 2.34 -12.09
C ILE A 3 4.32 2.28 -13.25
N LEU A 4 3.49 1.24 -13.29
CA LEU A 4 2.48 1.02 -14.32
C LEU A 4 1.08 1.37 -13.83
N THR A 5 0.73 0.94 -12.60
CA THR A 5 -0.58 1.20 -12.01
C THR A 5 -0.46 1.29 -10.49
N ILE A 6 -1.22 2.17 -9.88
CA ILE A 6 -1.42 2.22 -8.42
C ILE A 6 -2.90 1.99 -8.16
N ARG A 7 -3.22 1.02 -7.29
CA ARG A 7 -4.57 0.75 -6.80
C ARG A 7 -4.58 0.78 -5.29
N LEU A 8 -5.66 1.25 -4.72
CA LEU A 8 -5.86 1.21 -3.27
C LEU A 8 -7.35 1.08 -2.94
N LYS A 9 -7.65 0.60 -1.74
CA LYS A 9 -9.01 0.47 -1.23
C LYS A 9 -9.03 0.82 0.26
N ASN A 10 -9.96 1.69 0.65
CA ASN A 10 -10.26 2.01 2.06
C ASN A 10 -9.02 2.39 2.88
N LEU A 11 -8.19 3.27 2.37
CA LEU A 11 -7.01 3.77 3.08
C LEU A 11 -7.17 5.26 3.39
N ALA A 12 -6.92 5.64 4.64
CA ALA A 12 -6.99 7.01 5.13
C ALA A 12 -8.30 7.72 4.70
N SER A 13 -8.22 8.79 3.93
CA SER A 13 -9.39 9.56 3.46
C SER A 13 -10.10 8.94 2.25
N ILE A 14 -9.50 7.96 1.58
CA ILE A 14 -10.08 7.34 0.38
C ILE A 14 -11.00 6.19 0.77
N GLU A 15 -12.27 6.32 0.43
CA GLU A 15 -13.30 5.30 0.60
C GLU A 15 -13.48 4.52 -0.71
N GLY A 16 -13.66 3.18 -0.59
CA GLY A 16 -13.80 2.33 -1.75
C GLY A 16 -12.48 2.17 -2.52
N THR A 17 -12.58 1.72 -3.75
CA THR A 17 -11.43 1.43 -4.62
C THR A 17 -11.08 2.65 -5.47
N PHE A 18 -9.79 2.95 -5.55
CA PHE A 18 -9.23 4.01 -6.39
C PHE A 18 -8.08 3.45 -7.22
N GLU A 19 -7.98 3.87 -8.47
CA GLU A 19 -6.93 3.43 -9.39
C GLU A 19 -6.35 4.60 -10.18
N VAL A 20 -5.03 4.59 -10.37
CA VAL A 20 -4.32 5.43 -11.34
C VAL A 20 -3.55 4.50 -12.28
N ASP A 21 -3.89 4.53 -13.56
CA ASP A 21 -3.22 3.75 -14.60
C ASP A 21 -2.31 4.64 -15.44
N PHE A 22 -1.00 4.43 -15.32
CA PHE A 22 0.04 5.18 -16.04
C PHE A 22 0.34 4.58 -17.42
N THR A 23 -0.33 3.50 -17.81
CA THR A 23 -0.15 2.85 -19.12
C THR A 23 -1.08 3.41 -20.20
N VAL A 24 -2.05 4.23 -19.82
CA VAL A 24 -3.04 4.85 -20.70
C VAL A 24 -2.80 6.33 -20.88
N GLU A 25 -3.24 6.91 -22.00
CA GLU A 25 -3.16 8.35 -22.23
C GLU A 25 -4.16 9.12 -21.33
N PRO A 26 -3.80 10.32 -20.88
CA PRO A 26 -2.59 11.11 -21.21
C PRO A 26 -1.35 10.75 -20.38
N LEU A 27 -1.48 9.94 -19.33
CA LEU A 27 -0.38 9.64 -18.40
C LEU A 27 0.76 8.85 -19.05
N ARG A 28 0.45 7.98 -20.01
CA ARG A 28 1.45 7.15 -20.68
C ARG A 28 2.55 7.97 -21.37
N SER A 29 2.18 9.04 -22.03
CA SER A 29 3.11 9.90 -22.77
C SER A 29 3.58 11.11 -21.96
N ALA A 30 2.98 11.38 -20.79
CA ALA A 30 3.39 12.47 -19.92
C ALA A 30 4.75 12.17 -19.27
N GLY A 31 5.75 13.00 -19.52
CA GLY A 31 7.04 12.90 -18.83
C GLY A 31 6.96 13.36 -17.38
N ILE A 32 6.09 14.34 -17.10
CA ILE A 32 5.84 14.89 -15.77
C ILE A 32 4.33 15.08 -15.63
N PHE A 33 3.80 14.77 -14.47
CA PHE A 33 2.40 15.03 -14.08
C PHE A 33 2.33 15.51 -12.64
N ALA A 34 1.26 16.19 -12.30
CA ALA A 34 1.01 16.68 -10.96
C ALA A 34 -0.25 16.05 -10.37
N ILE A 35 -0.19 15.68 -9.10
CA ILE A 35 -1.34 15.27 -8.29
C ILE A 35 -1.83 16.50 -7.55
N SER A 36 -3.00 17.00 -7.91
CA SER A 36 -3.59 18.20 -7.33
C SER A 36 -4.99 17.92 -6.75
N GLY A 37 -5.41 18.76 -5.84
CA GLY A 37 -6.72 18.66 -5.19
C GLY A 37 -6.73 19.38 -3.85
N PRO A 38 -7.91 19.56 -3.24
CA PRO A 38 -8.05 20.20 -1.93
C PRO A 38 -7.39 19.37 -0.82
N THR A 39 -7.17 20.02 0.33
CA THR A 39 -6.71 19.33 1.55
C THR A 39 -7.70 18.22 1.92
N GLY A 40 -7.18 17.03 2.24
CA GLY A 40 -8.01 15.87 2.59
C GLY A 40 -8.52 15.04 1.39
N ALA A 41 -8.23 15.46 0.15
CA ALA A 41 -8.67 14.73 -1.05
C ALA A 41 -7.97 13.37 -1.28
N GLY A 42 -6.97 13.03 -0.47
CA GLY A 42 -6.27 11.74 -0.58
C GLY A 42 -4.98 11.77 -1.40
N LYS A 43 -4.45 12.94 -1.73
CA LYS A 43 -3.18 13.07 -2.48
C LYS A 43 -2.03 12.29 -1.84
N SER A 44 -1.79 12.54 -0.56
CA SER A 44 -0.75 11.83 0.21
C SER A 44 -1.04 10.34 0.36
N THR A 45 -2.31 9.95 0.38
CA THR A 45 -2.72 8.54 0.49
C THR A 45 -2.30 7.73 -0.74
N ILE A 46 -2.23 8.33 -1.92
CA ILE A 46 -1.72 7.68 -3.13
C ILE A 46 -0.22 7.35 -2.96
N LEU A 47 0.56 8.29 -2.40
CA LEU A 47 1.99 8.06 -2.10
C LEU A 47 2.18 7.06 -0.96
N ASP A 48 1.31 7.09 0.07
CA ASP A 48 1.31 6.09 1.13
C ASP A 48 1.07 4.69 0.55
N ALA A 49 0.12 4.54 -0.38
CA ALA A 49 -0.16 3.26 -1.02
C ALA A 49 1.05 2.72 -1.78
N LEU A 50 1.76 3.56 -2.51
CA LEU A 50 3.01 3.19 -3.17
C LEU A 50 4.06 2.69 -2.17
N CYS A 51 4.27 3.44 -1.08
CA CYS A 51 5.25 3.10 -0.06
C CYS A 51 4.88 1.79 0.68
N LEU A 52 3.60 1.60 1.02
CA LEU A 52 3.13 0.38 1.68
C LEU A 52 3.31 -0.85 0.80
N ALA A 53 2.92 -0.77 -0.48
CA ALA A 53 3.03 -1.88 -1.41
C ALA A 53 4.48 -2.30 -1.67
N LEU A 54 5.44 -1.36 -1.66
CA LEU A 54 6.84 -1.65 -1.97
C LEU A 54 7.72 -1.88 -0.73
N TYR A 55 7.37 -1.29 0.43
CA TYR A 55 8.26 -1.26 1.60
C TYR A 55 7.59 -1.65 2.93
N ASP A 56 6.29 -1.92 2.98
CA ASP A 56 5.52 -2.14 4.23
C ASP A 56 5.68 -0.97 5.23
N LYS A 57 5.96 0.22 4.73
CA LYS A 57 6.22 1.44 5.51
C LYS A 57 5.70 2.65 4.77
N THR A 58 5.38 3.71 5.52
CA THR A 58 5.09 5.02 4.94
C THR A 58 5.62 6.12 5.86
N PRO A 59 6.10 7.26 5.31
CA PRO A 59 6.53 8.41 6.10
C PRO A 59 5.46 8.93 7.06
N ARG A 60 4.18 8.72 6.77
CA ARG A 60 3.05 9.09 7.63
C ARG A 60 3.16 8.52 9.05
N PHE A 61 3.70 7.32 9.19
CA PHE A 61 3.86 6.60 10.45
C PHE A 61 5.33 6.41 10.83
N ALA A 62 6.20 7.30 10.35
CA ALA A 62 7.59 7.31 10.81
C ALA A 62 7.62 7.51 12.32
N ALA A 63 8.44 6.72 13.02
CA ALA A 63 8.48 6.68 14.46
C ALA A 63 8.75 8.07 15.06
N SER A 64 7.77 8.64 15.72
CA SER A 64 7.99 9.63 16.75
C SER A 64 8.56 8.88 17.97
N GLY A 65 9.57 9.42 18.64
CA GLY A 65 10.27 8.73 19.73
C GLY A 65 9.43 8.33 20.96
N GLU A 66 8.12 8.52 20.92
CA GLU A 66 7.16 8.11 21.95
C GLU A 66 6.21 7.04 21.39
N SER A 67 6.05 5.96 22.15
CA SER A 67 5.10 4.89 21.85
C SER A 67 3.72 5.30 22.38
N LEU A 68 2.91 5.90 21.51
CA LEU A 68 1.53 6.23 21.81
C LEU A 68 0.59 5.17 21.29
N PHE A 69 -0.41 4.79 22.11
CA PHE A 69 -1.47 3.87 21.73
C PHE A 69 -2.76 4.65 21.44
N LEU A 70 -3.39 4.33 20.35
CA LEU A 70 -4.68 4.88 19.92
C LEU A 70 -5.78 3.88 20.19
N SER A 71 -6.94 4.39 20.62
CA SER A 71 -8.13 3.55 20.74
C SER A 71 -8.57 3.03 19.37
N ASP A 72 -8.83 1.74 19.32
CA ASP A 72 -9.44 1.08 18.17
C ASP A 72 -10.86 0.61 18.53
N VAL A 73 -11.42 -0.33 17.79
CA VAL A 73 -12.75 -0.87 18.03
C VAL A 73 -12.83 -1.60 19.38
N GLY A 74 -13.84 -1.29 20.17
CA GLY A 74 -14.03 -1.84 21.50
C GLY A 74 -12.93 -1.41 22.48
N GLU A 75 -12.35 -2.36 23.21
CA GLU A 75 -11.23 -2.14 24.14
C GLU A 75 -9.86 -2.29 23.47
N ASN A 76 -9.81 -2.52 22.15
CA ASN A 76 -8.57 -2.69 21.42
C ASN A 76 -7.80 -1.40 21.33
N GLN A 77 -6.47 -1.50 21.30
CA GLN A 77 -5.55 -0.40 21.08
C GLN A 77 -4.56 -0.76 19.97
N VAL A 78 -4.09 0.24 19.26
CA VAL A 78 -3.07 0.10 18.22
C VAL A 78 -1.99 1.17 18.43
N ASN A 79 -0.71 0.81 18.22
CA ASN A 79 0.37 1.77 18.32
C ASN A 79 0.21 2.84 17.22
N GLN A 80 0.40 4.11 17.58
CA GLN A 80 0.25 5.23 16.64
C GLN A 80 1.15 5.09 15.40
N SER A 81 2.33 4.51 15.54
CA SER A 81 3.27 4.29 14.44
C SER A 81 2.99 3.02 13.62
N ASP A 82 1.98 2.24 13.99
CA ASP A 82 1.64 1.01 13.25
C ASP A 82 0.97 1.36 11.91
N VAL A 83 1.52 0.83 10.83
CA VAL A 83 1.01 1.06 9.46
C VAL A 83 -0.45 0.61 9.28
N LYS A 84 -0.94 -0.32 10.10
CA LYS A 84 -2.34 -0.76 10.08
C LYS A 84 -3.34 0.36 10.39
N ASN A 85 -2.89 1.44 11.05
CA ASN A 85 -3.71 2.63 11.29
C ASN A 85 -4.17 3.33 10.02
N ILE A 86 -3.57 3.05 8.88
CA ILE A 86 -3.99 3.62 7.60
C ILE A 86 -5.34 3.07 7.14
N LEU A 87 -5.78 1.91 7.64
CA LEU A 87 -7.09 1.38 7.32
C LEU A 87 -8.17 2.38 7.71
N ARG A 88 -9.01 2.75 6.75
CA ARG A 88 -10.10 3.70 6.98
C ARG A 88 -11.02 3.22 8.07
N ARG A 89 -11.32 4.11 9.03
CA ARG A 89 -12.27 3.84 10.11
C ARG A 89 -13.64 3.48 9.54
N GLY A 90 -14.30 2.51 10.15
CA GLY A 90 -15.61 2.02 9.70
C GLY A 90 -15.55 1.02 8.54
N THR A 91 -14.36 0.56 8.14
CA THR A 91 -14.19 -0.45 7.08
C THR A 91 -13.58 -1.73 7.64
N GLY A 92 -13.88 -2.85 7.01
CA GLY A 92 -13.39 -4.18 7.44
C GLY A 92 -12.06 -4.59 6.79
N GLU A 93 -11.70 -3.99 5.66
CA GLU A 93 -10.50 -4.32 4.91
C GLU A 93 -10.06 -3.19 3.99
N GLY A 94 -8.78 -3.19 3.66
CA GLY A 94 -8.17 -2.27 2.72
C GLY A 94 -6.89 -2.84 2.12
N PHE A 95 -6.45 -2.28 1.02
CA PHE A 95 -5.21 -2.67 0.38
C PHE A 95 -4.52 -1.51 -0.35
N ALA A 96 -3.23 -1.67 -0.57
CA ALA A 96 -2.42 -0.90 -1.50
C ALA A 96 -1.76 -1.86 -2.48
N GLU A 97 -1.85 -1.59 -3.77
CA GLU A 97 -1.34 -2.45 -4.84
C GLU A 97 -0.64 -1.63 -5.91
N VAL A 98 0.50 -2.09 -6.34
CA VAL A 98 1.31 -1.42 -7.37
C VAL A 98 1.75 -2.43 -8.41
N ASP A 99 1.45 -2.15 -9.68
CA ASP A 99 2.06 -2.83 -10.81
C ASP A 99 3.26 -2.02 -11.30
N PHE A 100 4.39 -2.67 -11.49
CA PHE A 100 5.61 -1.99 -11.91
C PHE A 100 6.47 -2.84 -12.84
N LEU A 101 7.25 -2.16 -13.66
CA LEU A 101 8.33 -2.76 -14.45
C LEU A 101 9.60 -2.76 -13.59
N GLY A 102 10.09 -3.94 -13.27
CA GLY A 102 11.31 -4.14 -12.49
C GLY A 102 12.58 -3.79 -13.25
N ALA A 103 13.71 -3.83 -12.55
CA ALA A 103 15.04 -3.53 -13.12
C ALA A 103 15.41 -4.47 -14.28
N THR A 104 14.89 -5.68 -14.30
CA THR A 104 15.11 -6.68 -15.36
C THR A 104 14.18 -6.55 -16.57
N GLY A 105 13.28 -5.56 -16.57
CA GLY A 105 12.30 -5.38 -17.63
C GLY A 105 11.05 -6.27 -17.53
N ARG A 106 10.86 -7.02 -16.44
CA ARG A 106 9.69 -7.85 -16.18
C ARG A 106 8.65 -7.08 -15.37
N ARG A 107 7.39 -7.45 -15.52
CA ARG A 107 6.28 -6.84 -14.83
C ARG A 107 5.98 -7.60 -13.54
N TYR A 108 5.81 -6.86 -12.47
CA TYR A 108 5.46 -7.38 -11.14
C TYR A 108 4.28 -6.63 -10.55
N ARG A 109 3.56 -7.31 -9.69
CA ARG A 109 2.53 -6.74 -8.81
C ARG A 109 2.93 -6.96 -7.38
N SER A 110 2.93 -5.90 -6.57
CA SER A 110 3.04 -5.99 -5.13
C SER A 110 1.74 -5.51 -4.48
N ARG A 111 1.18 -6.32 -3.60
CA ARG A 111 -0.06 -6.04 -2.88
C ARG A 111 0.14 -6.14 -1.38
N TRP A 112 0.02 -5.03 -0.72
CA TRP A 112 -0.08 -4.90 0.73
C TRP A 112 -1.55 -4.90 1.13
N SER A 113 -1.93 -5.68 2.15
CA SER A 113 -3.32 -5.78 2.58
C SER A 113 -3.43 -5.76 4.09
N VAL A 114 -4.47 -5.12 4.58
CA VAL A 114 -4.85 -5.09 6.00
C VAL A 114 -6.34 -5.38 6.12
N ARG A 115 -6.71 -6.13 7.15
CA ARG A 115 -8.11 -6.45 7.42
C ARG A 115 -8.39 -6.49 8.91
N ARG A 116 -9.66 -6.38 9.25
CA ARG A 116 -10.20 -6.67 10.57
C ARG A 116 -10.71 -8.13 10.64
N ALA A 117 -10.83 -8.64 11.83
CA ALA A 117 -11.38 -10.00 12.03
C ALA A 117 -12.71 -10.16 11.31
N ARG A 118 -12.83 -11.23 10.51
CA ARG A 118 -14.00 -11.55 9.67
C ARG A 118 -14.34 -10.46 8.64
N SER A 119 -13.38 -9.60 8.29
CA SER A 119 -13.59 -8.42 7.41
C SER A 119 -14.74 -7.52 7.86
N LYS A 120 -14.99 -7.44 9.16
CA LYS A 120 -16.02 -6.60 9.76
C LYS A 120 -15.42 -5.34 10.36
N ALA A 121 -16.06 -4.19 10.15
CA ALA A 121 -15.64 -2.91 10.72
C ALA A 121 -15.49 -2.92 12.26
N THR A 122 -16.20 -3.81 12.95
CA THR A 122 -16.16 -4.02 14.40
C THR A 122 -15.11 -5.04 14.86
N GLY A 123 -14.43 -5.70 13.93
CA GLY A 123 -13.40 -6.70 14.24
C GLY A 123 -12.07 -6.07 14.64
N SER A 124 -11.22 -6.81 15.37
CA SER A 124 -9.86 -6.41 15.68
C SER A 124 -8.97 -6.38 14.44
N LEU A 125 -8.02 -5.44 14.38
CA LEU A 125 -7.02 -5.40 13.32
C LEU A 125 -6.18 -6.67 13.31
N GLN A 126 -6.02 -7.27 12.14
CA GLN A 126 -5.17 -8.43 11.91
C GLN A 126 -3.81 -7.99 11.36
N PRO A 127 -2.76 -8.81 11.48
CA PRO A 127 -1.47 -8.52 10.85
C PRO A 127 -1.63 -8.26 9.36
N GLN A 128 -0.95 -7.24 8.84
CA GLN A 128 -0.92 -6.95 7.42
C GLN A 128 -0.14 -8.02 6.66
N THR A 129 -0.53 -8.23 5.42
CA THR A 129 0.07 -9.23 4.51
C THR A 129 0.68 -8.55 3.30
N LEU A 130 1.69 -9.19 2.73
CA LEU A 130 2.34 -8.78 1.49
C LEU A 130 2.33 -9.96 0.52
N GLN A 131 1.94 -9.70 -0.73
CA GLN A 131 1.97 -10.66 -1.82
C GLN A 131 2.68 -10.01 -3.00
N VAL A 132 3.58 -10.73 -3.64
CA VAL A 132 4.29 -10.26 -4.83
C VAL A 132 4.09 -11.28 -5.94
N THR A 133 3.62 -10.83 -7.09
CA THR A 133 3.32 -11.66 -8.25
C THR A 133 4.19 -11.26 -9.44
N ASP A 134 4.82 -12.21 -10.09
CA ASP A 134 5.44 -12.04 -11.41
C ASP A 134 4.30 -12.11 -12.45
N LEU A 135 3.93 -10.97 -13.03
CA LEU A 135 2.81 -10.87 -13.96
C LEU A 135 3.10 -11.50 -15.33
N ASP A 136 4.37 -11.64 -15.70
CA ASP A 136 4.75 -12.24 -16.96
C ASP A 136 4.76 -13.78 -16.88
N LYS A 137 4.94 -14.34 -15.68
CA LYS A 137 4.84 -15.78 -15.42
C LYS A 137 3.49 -16.20 -14.83
N GLU A 138 2.70 -15.24 -14.35
CA GLU A 138 1.46 -15.49 -13.61
C GLU A 138 1.69 -16.33 -12.33
N GLU A 139 2.81 -16.09 -11.64
CA GLU A 139 3.23 -16.84 -10.46
C GLU A 139 3.52 -15.90 -9.28
N ASP A 140 3.11 -16.32 -8.09
CA ASP A 140 3.45 -15.61 -6.87
C ASP A 140 4.87 -15.96 -6.42
N LEU A 141 5.63 -14.94 -6.02
CA LEU A 141 6.93 -15.13 -5.38
C LEU A 141 6.72 -15.77 -4.01
N GLN A 142 7.57 -16.74 -3.70
CA GLN A 142 7.52 -17.47 -2.44
C GLN A 142 8.42 -16.82 -1.40
N GLY A 143 8.03 -16.94 -0.14
CA GLY A 143 8.80 -16.49 1.00
C GLY A 143 7.94 -15.86 2.09
N THR A 144 8.57 -15.60 3.23
CA THR A 144 8.01 -14.80 4.31
C THR A 144 7.91 -13.34 3.90
N LYS A 145 7.15 -12.53 4.63
CA LYS A 145 7.04 -11.09 4.37
C LYS A 145 8.42 -10.40 4.31
N THR A 146 9.32 -10.75 5.20
CA THR A 146 10.69 -10.18 5.21
C THR A 146 11.48 -10.56 3.96
N GLU A 147 11.37 -11.81 3.52
CA GLU A 147 12.03 -12.28 2.29
C GLU A 147 11.43 -11.62 1.04
N LEU A 148 10.11 -11.46 0.99
CA LEU A 148 9.43 -10.76 -0.11
C LEU A 148 9.83 -9.29 -0.18
N LEU A 149 9.99 -8.61 0.96
CA LEU A 149 10.48 -7.23 1.01
C LEU A 149 11.93 -7.14 0.49
N ALA A 150 12.80 -8.07 0.85
CA ALA A 150 14.16 -8.12 0.32
C ALA A 150 14.19 -8.36 -1.20
N GLN A 151 13.33 -9.25 -1.70
CA GLN A 151 13.16 -9.48 -3.13
C GLN A 151 12.67 -8.21 -3.84
N LEU A 152 11.67 -7.50 -3.28
CA LEU A 152 11.16 -6.24 -3.84
C LEU A 152 12.26 -5.18 -3.97
N VAL A 153 13.12 -5.01 -2.97
CA VAL A 153 14.25 -4.06 -3.04
C VAL A 153 15.13 -4.37 -4.26
N SER A 154 15.42 -5.66 -4.49
CA SER A 154 16.19 -6.11 -5.65
C SER A 154 15.46 -5.87 -6.98
N LEU A 155 14.16 -6.18 -7.04
CA LEU A 155 13.33 -6.02 -8.24
C LEU A 155 13.12 -4.55 -8.62
N VAL A 156 12.96 -3.70 -7.63
CA VAL A 156 12.80 -2.25 -7.79
C VAL A 156 14.10 -1.61 -8.29
N GLY A 157 15.25 -2.15 -7.86
CA GLY A 157 16.57 -1.66 -8.27
C GLY A 157 16.91 -0.27 -7.74
N LEU A 158 16.25 0.16 -6.66
CA LEU A 158 16.60 1.36 -5.90
C LEU A 158 17.41 0.91 -4.68
N THR A 159 18.69 1.08 -4.76
CA THR A 159 19.61 0.81 -3.65
C THR A 159 20.00 2.09 -2.94
#